data_464486713890cbd5c8ae271811af8db0
#
_entry.id   464486713890cbd5c8ae271811af8db0
#
_cell.length_a   1.000
_cell.length_b   1.000
_cell.length_c   1.000
_cell.angle_alpha   90.00
_cell.angle_beta   90.00
_cell.angle_gamma   90.00
#
_symmetry.space_group_name_H-M   'P 1'
#
loop_
_entity.id
_entity.type
_entity.pdbx_description
1 polymer ?
#
loop_
_entity_poly.entity_id
_entity_poly.type
_entity_poly.pdbx_seq_one_letter_code
_entity_poly.pdbx_strand_id
1 'polypeptide(L)' 'MYRRIRDLREDSDLLQRDLAEYLQCSQVCYSHYEMGKRDIPTDVLIKLADYYHTSTDYLLGRTDEKQAYPASKRCSEG' A
#
# COMPACT_ATOMS: atom_id res chain seq x y z
N MET A 1 8.40 2.17 9.74
CA MET A 1 7.06 2.72 9.59
C MET A 1 6.84 3.23 8.18
N TYR A 2 5.77 2.82 7.57
CA TYR A 2 5.53 3.17 6.17
C TYR A 2 4.53 4.32 6.10
N ARG A 3 5.07 5.49 6.29
CA ARG A 3 4.29 6.71 6.40
C ARG A 3 3.42 7.01 5.18
N ARG A 4 3.91 6.63 4.00
CA ARG A 4 3.19 6.93 2.77
C ARG A 4 1.87 6.18 2.66
N ILE A 5 1.76 5.02 3.31
CA ILE A 5 0.51 4.28 3.33
C ILE A 5 -0.57 5.11 4.02
N ARG A 6 -0.22 5.70 5.16
CA ARG A 6 -1.16 6.56 5.87
C ARG A 6 -1.47 7.81 5.08
N ASP A 7 -0.44 8.42 4.48
CA ASP A 7 -0.62 9.64 3.70
C ASP A 7 -1.58 9.39 2.53
N LEU A 8 -1.41 8.29 1.82
CA LEU A 8 -2.29 7.96 0.70
C LEU A 8 -3.72 7.74 1.17
N ARG A 9 -3.87 7.07 2.31
CA ARG A 9 -5.21 6.84 2.86
C ARG A 9 -5.90 8.14 3.20
N GLU A 10 -5.20 9.04 3.87
CA GLU A 10 -5.76 10.32 4.27
C GLU A 10 -6.05 11.19 3.07
N ASP A 11 -5.18 11.18 2.07
CA ASP A 11 -5.40 11.93 0.83
C ASP A 11 -6.64 11.45 0.10
N SER A 12 -6.98 10.18 0.25
CA SER A 12 -8.15 9.59 -0.42
C SER A 12 -9.40 9.65 0.44
N ASP A 13 -9.33 10.28 1.62
CA ASP A 13 -10.44 10.39 2.55
C ASP A 13 -10.99 9.03 2.98
N LEU A 14 -10.10 8.06 3.15
CA LEU A 14 -10.47 6.71 3.54
C LEU A 14 -10.23 6.51 5.03
N LEU A 15 -11.05 5.64 5.62
CA LEU A 15 -10.87 5.24 7.01
C LEU A 15 -10.01 3.98 7.06
N GLN A 16 -9.38 3.74 8.22
CA GLN A 16 -8.59 2.52 8.39
C GLN A 16 -9.42 1.27 8.15
N ARG A 17 -10.68 1.29 8.55
CA ARG A 17 -11.53 0.11 8.37
C ARG A 17 -11.80 -0.16 6.88
N ASP A 18 -11.81 0.88 6.05
CA ASP A 18 -12.02 0.68 4.61
C ASP A 18 -10.88 -0.15 4.02
N LEU A 19 -9.65 0.17 4.41
CA LEU A 19 -8.49 -0.57 3.96
C LEU A 19 -8.44 -1.96 4.58
N ALA A 20 -8.84 -2.07 5.85
CA ALA A 20 -8.89 -3.37 6.51
C ALA A 20 -9.86 -4.31 5.79
N GLU A 21 -11.02 -3.81 5.39
CA GLU A 21 -11.96 -4.60 4.62
C GLU A 21 -11.38 -5.02 3.29
N TYR A 22 -10.76 -4.10 2.59
CA TYR A 22 -10.14 -4.40 1.31
C TYR A 22 -9.08 -5.50 1.45
N LEU A 23 -8.30 -5.43 2.51
CA LEU A 23 -7.23 -6.39 2.75
C LEU A 23 -7.69 -7.65 3.47
N GLN A 24 -8.96 -7.69 3.85
CA GLN A 24 -9.56 -8.82 4.56
C GLN A 24 -8.85 -9.10 5.87
N CYS A 25 -8.55 -8.05 6.61
CA CYS A 25 -7.95 -8.17 7.93
C CYS A 25 -8.72 -7.28 8.91
N SER A 26 -8.38 -7.39 10.20
CA SER A 26 -9.03 -6.56 11.20
C SER A 26 -8.50 -5.13 11.13
N GLN A 27 -9.31 -4.19 11.61
CA GLN A 27 -8.88 -2.80 11.68
C GLN A 27 -7.64 -2.64 12.56
N VAL A 28 -7.58 -3.41 13.64
CA VAL A 28 -6.40 -3.36 14.53
C VAL A 28 -5.16 -3.83 13.79
N CYS A 29 -5.28 -4.89 13.01
CA CYS A 29 -4.16 -5.40 12.23
C CYS A 29 -3.67 -4.35 11.23
N TYR A 30 -4.60 -3.74 10.51
CA TYR A 30 -4.22 -2.71 9.55
C TYR A 30 -3.57 -1.51 10.24
N SER A 31 -4.14 -1.12 11.40
CA SER A 31 -3.58 -0.01 12.17
C SER A 31 -2.13 -0.28 12.55
N HIS A 32 -1.82 -1.52 12.92
CA HIS A 32 -0.46 -1.88 13.27
C HIS A 32 0.49 -1.76 12.07
N TYR A 33 -0.01 -2.03 10.86
CA TYR A 33 0.78 -1.82 9.66
C TYR A 33 1.15 -0.35 9.50
N GLU A 34 0.18 0.54 9.66
CA GLU A 34 0.43 1.98 9.52
C GLU A 34 1.39 2.49 10.59
N MET A 35 1.28 1.97 11.80
CA MET A 35 2.09 2.43 12.91
C MET A 35 3.48 1.81 12.95
N GLY A 36 3.73 0.83 12.10
CA GLY A 36 5.02 0.17 12.09
C GLY A 36 5.21 -0.85 13.19
N LYS A 37 4.13 -1.25 13.87
CA LYS A 37 4.20 -2.24 14.93
C LYS A 37 4.26 -3.66 14.38
N ARG A 38 3.95 -3.83 13.13
CA ARG A 38 3.94 -5.13 12.46
C ARG A 38 4.47 -4.96 11.05
N ASP A 39 5.30 -5.88 10.62
CA ASP A 39 5.79 -5.87 9.24
C ASP A 39 4.64 -6.15 8.29
N ILE A 40 4.66 -5.46 7.16
CA ILE A 40 3.63 -5.64 6.14
C ILE A 40 4.05 -6.78 5.22
N PRO A 41 3.22 -7.82 5.08
CA PRO A 41 3.54 -8.88 4.13
C PRO A 41 3.61 -8.35 2.70
N THR A 42 4.40 -9.02 1.88
CA THR A 42 4.60 -8.59 0.50
C THR A 42 3.28 -8.53 -0.28
N ASP A 43 2.41 -9.52 -0.08
CA ASP A 43 1.13 -9.53 -0.78
C ASP A 43 0.23 -8.35 -0.38
N VAL A 44 0.31 -7.93 0.88
CA VAL A 44 -0.43 -6.76 1.34
C VAL A 44 0.13 -5.49 0.70
N LEU A 45 1.47 -5.39 0.60
CA LEU A 45 2.08 -4.25 -0.08
C LEU A 45 1.64 -4.16 -1.53
N ILE A 46 1.60 -5.29 -2.22
CA ILE A 46 1.18 -5.33 -3.62
C ILE A 46 -0.28 -4.88 -3.74
N LYS A 47 -1.14 -5.37 -2.86
CA LYS A 47 -2.55 -4.98 -2.88
C LYS A 47 -2.73 -3.49 -2.64
N LEU A 48 -1.97 -2.93 -1.72
CA LEU A 48 -2.05 -1.50 -1.44
C LEU A 48 -1.54 -0.68 -2.62
N ALA A 49 -0.47 -1.13 -3.25
CA ALA A 49 0.07 -0.44 -4.42
C ALA A 49 -0.97 -0.45 -5.56
N ASP A 50 -1.62 -1.59 -5.77
CA ASP A 50 -2.67 -1.68 -6.79
C ASP A 50 -3.85 -0.79 -6.45
N TYR A 51 -4.24 -0.76 -5.20
CA TYR A 51 -5.40 0.03 -4.76
C TYR A 51 -5.17 1.51 -5.02
N TYR A 52 -3.96 2.00 -4.76
CA TYR A 52 -3.64 3.41 -4.92
C TYR A 52 -3.00 3.73 -6.26
N HIS A 53 -2.87 2.75 -7.14
CA HIS A 53 -2.26 2.94 -8.46
C HIS A 53 -0.84 3.51 -8.33
N THR A 54 -0.06 2.92 -7.44
CA THR A 54 1.31 3.32 -7.22
C THR A 54 2.20 2.08 -7.17
N SER A 55 3.48 2.25 -6.88
CA SER A 55 4.41 1.14 -6.82
C SER A 55 4.70 0.78 -5.36
N THR A 56 5.12 -0.46 -5.14
CA THR A 56 5.58 -0.87 -3.81
C THR A 56 6.81 -0.09 -3.40
N ASP A 57 7.65 0.31 -4.36
CA ASP A 57 8.82 1.13 -4.07
C ASP A 57 8.43 2.47 -3.47
N TYR A 58 7.37 3.08 -3.99
CA TYR A 58 6.88 4.33 -3.43
C TYR A 58 6.39 4.13 -2.00
N LEU A 59 5.64 3.06 -1.76
CA LEU A 59 5.13 2.76 -0.42
C LEU A 59 6.26 2.52 0.57
N LEU A 60 7.34 1.92 0.12
CA LEU A 60 8.49 1.64 0.97
C LEU A 60 9.44 2.84 1.11
N GLY A 61 9.18 3.91 0.37
CA GLY A 61 10.02 5.09 0.44
C GLY A 61 11.30 5.00 -0.38
N ARG A 62 11.37 4.05 -1.32
CA ARG A 62 12.57 3.87 -2.15
C ARG A 62 12.59 4.77 -3.37
N THR A 63 11.47 5.34 -3.73
CA THR A 63 11.36 6.28 -4.84
C THR A 63 10.36 7.35 -4.49
N ASP A 64 10.50 8.51 -5.08
CA ASP A 64 9.53 9.59 -4.94
C ASP A 64 8.50 9.58 -6.05
N GLU A 65 8.65 8.69 -7.02
CA GLU A 65 7.73 8.58 -8.14
C GLU A 65 6.47 7.86 -7.69
N LYS A 66 5.38 8.63 -7.55
CA LYS A 66 4.12 8.10 -7.06
C LYS A 66 3.40 7.25 -8.10
N GLN A 67 3.58 7.56 -9.36
CA GLN A 67 2.87 6.86 -10.41
C GLN A 67 3.38 5.43 -10.54
N ALA A 68 2.46 4.49 -10.73
CA ALA A 68 2.82 3.09 -10.87
C ALA A 68 3.64 2.87 -12.14
N TYR A 69 4.55 1.91 -12.07
CA TYR A 69 5.32 1.53 -13.25
C TYR A 69 4.39 0.90 -14.28
N PRO A 70 4.72 1.01 -15.58
CA PRO A 70 3.89 0.40 -16.63
C PRO A 70 3.97 -1.12 -16.53
N ALA A 71 3.04 -1.70 -15.82
CA ALA A 71 3.09 -3.13 -15.49
C ALA A 71 2.94 -4.01 -16.71
N SER A 72 2.17 -3.58 -17.69
CA SER A 72 1.94 -4.41 -18.86
C SER A 72 3.21 -4.76 -19.60
N LYS A 73 4.17 -3.87 -19.61
CA LYS A 73 5.42 -4.13 -20.31
C LYS A 73 6.23 -5.21 -19.62
N ARG A 74 6.25 -5.17 -18.30
CA ARG A 74 7.00 -6.18 -17.57
C ARG A 74 6.31 -7.52 -17.59
N CYS A 75 5.00 -7.49 -17.52
CA CYS A 75 4.25 -8.73 -17.51
C CYS A 75 4.40 -9.49 -18.80
N SER A 76 4.50 -8.78 -19.91
CA SER A 76 4.65 -9.45 -21.19
C SER A 76 6.02 -10.09 -21.33
N GLU A 77 6.96 -9.65 -20.57
CA GLU A 77 8.30 -10.20 -20.58
C GLU A 77 8.50 -11.34 -19.62
N GLY A 78 7.70 -11.29 -18.58
CA GLY A 78 7.89 -12.19 -17.46
C GLY A 78 7.31 -13.48 -17.66
#